data_fd1c398a2b39c66d7aa944e45cbc080a
#
_entry.id   fd1c398a2b39c66d7aa944e45cbc080a
#
_cell.length_a   1.000
_cell.length_b   1.000
_cell.length_c   1.000
_cell.angle_alpha   90.00
_cell.angle_beta   90.00
_cell.angle_gamma   90.00
#
_symmetry.space_group_name_H-M   'P 1'
#
loop_
_entity.id
_entity.type
_entity.pdbx_description
1 polymer ?
#
loop_
_entity_poly.entity_id
_entity_poly.type
_entity_poly.pdbx_seq_one_letter_code
_entity_poly.pdbx_strand_id
1 'polypeptide(L)'
;VVGLNDIMRARATGAVGAAVAALPVAPGNSSNPLRSSTSIEQALQRLFEAHGRLFAGPVDSLRDVLQDMRDHETALAAGMKAGLDSVLGQLSPANVADQFEQGRARQLAPGQDPRPRYWEHYSEFYRLLTQQTAGNEEMPRSFAEAFELEYARVRGDLRQKRPA
;
A
#
# COMPACT_ATOMS: atom_id res chain seq x y z
N VAL A 1 22.76 8.62 9.94
CA VAL A 1 21.67 8.36 10.90
C VAL A 1 20.57 9.40 10.73
N VAL A 2 20.87 10.72 10.65
CA VAL A 2 19.87 11.80 10.50
C VAL A 2 19.00 11.55 9.26
N GLY A 3 19.56 11.47 8.06
CA GLY A 3 18.81 11.24 6.82
C GLY A 3 18.00 9.93 6.81
N LEU A 4 18.49 8.87 7.49
CA LEU A 4 17.75 7.62 7.63
C LEU A 4 16.49 7.79 8.48
N ASN A 5 16.58 8.55 9.57
CA ASN A 5 15.45 8.85 10.43
C ASN A 5 14.42 9.74 9.71
N ASP A 6 14.88 10.69 8.91
CA ASP A 6 13.99 11.55 8.09
C ASP A 6 13.23 10.73 7.05
N ILE A 7 13.90 9.77 6.37
CA ILE A 7 13.25 8.86 5.44
C ILE A 7 12.22 7.97 6.17
N MET A 8 12.55 7.45 7.35
CA MET A 8 11.63 6.63 8.13
C MET A 8 10.38 7.42 8.57
N ARG A 9 10.53 8.69 8.91
CA ARG A 9 9.42 9.59 9.26
C ARG A 9 8.60 9.97 8.03
N ALA A 10 9.25 10.33 6.93
CA ALA A 10 8.57 10.70 5.69
C ALA A 10 7.70 9.57 5.12
N ARG A 11 8.05 8.31 5.39
CA ARG A 11 7.22 7.13 5.02
C ARG A 11 5.85 7.10 5.71
N ALA A 12 5.73 7.73 6.87
CA ALA A 12 4.46 7.79 7.61
C ALA A 12 3.57 8.98 7.18
N THR A 13 4.09 9.91 6.36
CA THR A 13 3.39 11.10 5.91
C THR A 13 3.05 11.00 4.41
N GLY A 14 1.82 11.33 4.03
CA GLY A 14 1.33 11.24 2.65
C GLY A 14 0.19 10.22 2.50
N ALA A 15 -0.61 10.33 1.43
CA ALA A 15 -1.81 9.50 1.23
C ALA A 15 -1.49 7.99 1.20
N VAL A 16 -0.44 7.58 0.45
CA VAL A 16 0.05 6.20 0.47
C VAL A 16 0.70 5.87 1.81
N GLY A 17 1.42 6.82 2.41
CA GLY A 17 2.04 6.66 3.73
C GLY A 17 1.02 6.49 4.84
N ALA A 18 -0.11 7.18 4.81
CA ALA A 18 -1.20 7.03 5.77
C ALA A 18 -1.88 5.66 5.65
N ALA A 19 -2.16 5.20 4.43
CA ALA A 19 -2.70 3.86 4.17
C ALA A 19 -1.72 2.77 4.65
N VAL A 20 -0.43 2.92 4.36
CA VAL A 20 0.62 1.99 4.82
C VAL A 20 0.84 2.07 6.34
N ALA A 21 0.72 3.26 6.94
CA ALA A 21 0.85 3.44 8.40
C ALA A 21 -0.33 2.87 9.18
N ALA A 22 -1.52 2.81 8.59
CA ALA A 22 -2.71 2.18 9.17
C ALA A 22 -2.61 0.64 9.17
N LEU A 23 -1.75 0.05 8.32
CA LEU A 23 -1.54 -1.38 8.32
C LEU A 23 -0.84 -1.82 9.61
N PRO A 24 -1.24 -2.95 10.20
CA PRO A 24 -0.63 -3.44 11.42
C PRO A 24 0.87 -3.68 11.20
N VAL A 25 1.66 -2.76 11.71
CA VAL A 25 3.12 -2.93 11.76
C VAL A 25 3.38 -4.00 12.80
N ALA A 26 3.78 -5.18 12.36
CA ALA A 26 4.27 -6.18 13.33
C ALA A 26 5.38 -5.54 14.15
N PRO A 27 5.40 -5.76 15.47
CA PRO A 27 6.41 -5.19 16.35
C PRO A 27 7.78 -5.51 15.77
N GLY A 28 8.47 -4.45 15.31
CA GLY A 28 9.86 -4.55 14.91
C GLY A 28 10.69 -5.00 16.11
N ASN A 29 11.88 -5.52 15.87
CA ASN A 29 12.79 -5.89 16.94
C ASN A 29 12.96 -4.70 17.89
N SER A 30 12.32 -4.74 19.05
CA SER A 30 12.33 -3.68 20.07
C SER A 30 13.75 -3.40 20.60
N SER A 31 14.68 -4.32 20.34
CA SER A 31 16.10 -4.17 20.66
C SER A 31 16.87 -3.26 19.69
N ASN A 32 16.29 -2.80 18.60
CA ASN A 32 16.95 -1.89 17.67
C ASN A 32 16.78 -0.42 18.09
N PRO A 33 17.88 0.27 18.53
CA PRO A 33 17.81 1.65 18.98
C PRO A 33 17.28 2.63 17.95
N LEU A 34 17.55 2.38 16.65
CA LEU A 34 17.07 3.24 15.57
C LEU A 34 15.55 3.22 15.39
N ARG A 35 14.87 2.19 15.90
CA ARG A 35 13.41 2.06 15.87
C ARG A 35 12.74 2.47 17.17
N SER A 36 13.39 2.18 18.30
CA SER A 36 12.81 2.35 19.62
C SER A 36 13.05 3.71 20.26
N SER A 37 13.85 4.58 19.62
CA SER A 37 14.19 5.90 20.16
C SER A 37 13.25 6.97 19.61
N THR A 38 12.91 7.94 20.47
CA THR A 38 12.04 9.07 20.14
C THR A 38 12.80 10.25 19.52
N SER A 39 14.12 10.35 19.74
CA SER A 39 14.99 11.35 19.15
C SER A 39 16.24 10.74 18.55
N ILE A 40 16.91 11.51 17.67
CA ILE A 40 18.17 11.10 17.01
C ILE A 40 19.28 10.97 18.04
N GLU A 41 19.36 11.92 18.99
CA GLU A 41 20.35 11.92 20.06
C GLU A 41 20.22 10.67 20.92
N GLN A 42 19.00 10.32 21.31
CA GLN A 42 18.72 9.10 22.07
C GLN A 42 19.07 7.84 21.27
N ALA A 43 18.79 7.82 19.95
CA ALA A 43 19.16 6.70 19.09
C ALA A 43 20.68 6.54 19.01
N LEU A 44 21.43 7.63 18.83
CA LEU A 44 22.89 7.62 18.79
C LEU A 44 23.48 7.21 20.13
N GLN A 45 22.98 7.76 21.22
CA GLN A 45 23.42 7.42 22.57
C GLN A 45 23.25 5.90 22.82
N ARG A 46 22.07 5.36 22.59
CA ARG A 46 21.82 3.91 22.75
C ARG A 46 22.64 3.05 21.79
N LEU A 47 22.91 3.55 20.58
CA LEU A 47 23.66 2.83 19.56
C LEU A 47 25.14 2.65 19.94
N PHE A 48 25.73 3.71 20.57
CA PHE A 48 27.17 3.75 20.88
C PHE A 48 27.49 3.48 22.36
N GLU A 49 26.60 3.79 23.28
CA GLU A 49 26.82 3.55 24.71
C GLU A 49 26.36 2.16 25.19
N ALA A 50 25.45 1.52 24.48
CA ALA A 50 24.90 0.24 24.89
C ALA A 50 25.85 -0.93 24.59
N HIS A 51 26.88 -1.06 25.38
CA HIS A 51 27.74 -2.26 25.42
C HIS A 51 27.08 -3.43 26.18
N GLY A 52 25.77 -3.50 26.22
CA GLY A 52 25.00 -4.49 26.97
C GLY A 52 24.04 -5.32 26.12
N ARG A 53 23.66 -6.48 26.64
CA ARG A 53 22.81 -7.52 26.01
C ARG A 53 21.38 -7.07 25.63
N LEU A 54 21.00 -5.80 25.85
CA LEU A 54 19.63 -5.31 25.66
C LEU A 54 19.38 -4.73 24.25
N PHE A 55 20.42 -4.25 23.56
CA PHE A 55 20.27 -3.61 22.27
C PHE A 55 21.18 -4.25 21.22
N ALA A 56 20.69 -4.23 19.96
CA ALA A 56 21.48 -4.64 18.82
C ALA A 56 22.66 -3.67 18.58
N GLY A 57 23.79 -4.20 18.16
CA GLY A 57 24.96 -3.38 17.82
C GLY A 57 24.70 -2.41 16.66
N PRO A 58 25.57 -1.39 16.46
CA PRO A 58 25.37 -0.35 15.44
C PRO A 58 25.22 -0.92 14.02
N VAL A 59 26.03 -1.90 13.68
CA VAL A 59 26.01 -2.50 12.32
C VAL A 59 24.75 -3.32 12.10
N ASP A 60 24.33 -4.10 13.09
CA ASP A 60 23.13 -4.94 12.98
C ASP A 60 21.86 -4.08 13.01
N SER A 61 21.84 -3.04 13.83
CA SER A 61 20.77 -2.05 13.85
C SER A 61 20.59 -1.36 12.50
N LEU A 62 21.68 -0.96 11.87
CA LEU A 62 21.65 -0.33 10.55
C LEU A 62 21.22 -1.33 9.45
N ARG A 63 21.76 -2.55 9.48
CA ARG A 63 21.40 -3.60 8.55
C ARG A 63 19.91 -3.94 8.61
N ASP A 64 19.34 -4.06 9.81
CA ASP A 64 17.92 -4.33 10.01
C ASP A 64 17.05 -3.21 9.44
N VAL A 65 17.38 -1.95 9.68
CA VAL A 65 16.63 -0.82 9.13
C VAL A 65 16.73 -0.76 7.60
N LEU A 66 17.92 -0.94 7.02
CA LEU A 66 18.11 -0.95 5.56
C LEU A 66 17.36 -2.12 4.91
N GLN A 67 17.37 -3.28 5.54
CA GLN A 67 16.60 -4.43 5.04
C GLN A 67 15.09 -4.15 5.11
N ASP A 68 14.60 -3.55 6.18
CA ASP A 68 13.20 -3.16 6.29
C ASP A 68 12.78 -2.13 5.21
N MET A 69 13.67 -1.22 4.86
CA MET A 69 13.44 -0.28 3.76
C MET A 69 13.31 -1.00 2.42
N ARG A 70 14.20 -1.93 2.11
CA ARG A 70 14.13 -2.74 0.88
C ARG A 70 12.85 -3.56 0.81
N ASP A 71 12.48 -4.20 1.90
CA ASP A 71 11.24 -4.98 1.99
C ASP A 71 10.02 -4.08 1.79
N HIS A 72 10.05 -2.86 2.32
CA HIS A 72 9.00 -1.87 2.09
C HIS A 72 8.88 -1.47 0.63
N GLU A 73 9.99 -1.14 -0.02
CA GLU A 73 9.99 -0.76 -1.44
C GLU A 73 9.48 -1.91 -2.32
N THR A 74 9.89 -3.14 -2.03
CA THR A 74 9.41 -4.33 -2.74
C THR A 74 7.90 -4.51 -2.57
N ALA A 75 7.41 -4.40 -1.36
CA ALA A 75 5.98 -4.52 -1.07
C ALA A 75 5.18 -3.35 -1.66
N LEU A 76 5.74 -2.14 -1.63
CA LEU A 76 5.12 -0.94 -2.23
C LEU A 76 4.90 -1.14 -3.73
N ALA A 77 5.93 -1.59 -4.45
CA ALA A 77 5.84 -1.86 -5.89
C ALA A 77 4.78 -2.95 -6.21
N ALA A 78 4.74 -4.02 -5.41
CA ALA A 78 3.76 -5.07 -5.57
C ALA A 78 2.32 -4.58 -5.29
N GLY A 79 2.13 -3.82 -4.22
CA GLY A 79 0.85 -3.22 -3.87
C GLY A 79 0.35 -2.24 -4.95
N MET A 80 1.24 -1.37 -5.45
CA MET A 80 0.89 -0.44 -6.54
C MET A 80 0.44 -1.20 -7.80
N LYS A 81 1.16 -2.27 -8.15
CA LYS A 81 0.76 -3.11 -9.28
C LYS A 81 -0.62 -3.73 -9.06
N ALA A 82 -0.87 -4.31 -7.90
CA ALA A 82 -2.16 -4.93 -7.58
C ALA A 82 -3.30 -3.91 -7.59
N GLY A 83 -3.10 -2.73 -7.03
CA GLY A 83 -4.07 -1.63 -7.06
C GLY A 83 -4.40 -1.20 -8.48
N LEU A 84 -3.39 -1.03 -9.34
CA LEU A 84 -3.58 -0.69 -10.74
C LEU A 84 -4.32 -1.80 -11.50
N ASP A 85 -3.90 -3.05 -11.33
CA ASP A 85 -4.55 -4.22 -11.96
C ASP A 85 -6.04 -4.31 -11.56
N SER A 86 -6.36 -3.98 -10.30
CA SER A 86 -7.74 -3.94 -9.79
C SER A 86 -8.58 -2.89 -10.52
N VAL A 87 -8.08 -1.65 -10.64
CA VAL A 87 -8.79 -0.56 -11.35
C VAL A 87 -8.96 -0.89 -12.82
N LEU A 88 -7.90 -1.35 -13.50
CA LEU A 88 -7.96 -1.74 -14.91
C LEU A 88 -8.91 -2.92 -15.15
N GLY A 89 -8.94 -3.88 -14.21
CA GLY A 89 -9.88 -4.99 -14.24
C GLY A 89 -11.34 -4.53 -14.21
N GLN A 90 -11.66 -3.55 -13.37
CA GLN A 90 -13.01 -2.97 -13.32
C GLN A 90 -13.41 -2.25 -14.61
N LEU A 91 -12.45 -1.63 -15.27
CA LEU A 91 -12.65 -0.93 -16.55
C LEU A 91 -12.58 -1.87 -17.77
N SER A 92 -12.31 -3.16 -17.58
CA SER A 92 -12.23 -4.11 -18.69
C SER A 92 -13.57 -4.21 -19.41
N PRO A 93 -13.57 -4.34 -20.77
CA PRO A 93 -14.81 -4.44 -21.53
C PRO A 93 -15.69 -5.60 -21.09
N ALA A 94 -15.10 -6.73 -20.71
CA ALA A 94 -15.82 -7.89 -20.20
C ALA A 94 -16.57 -7.58 -18.90
N ASN A 95 -15.86 -7.00 -17.91
CA ASN A 95 -16.48 -6.66 -16.63
C ASN A 95 -17.58 -5.60 -16.77
N VAL A 96 -17.37 -4.60 -17.63
CA VAL A 96 -18.40 -3.59 -17.92
C VAL A 96 -19.61 -4.21 -18.60
N ALA A 97 -19.42 -5.15 -19.53
CA ALA A 97 -20.53 -5.89 -20.16
C ALA A 97 -21.30 -6.74 -19.14
N ASP A 98 -20.59 -7.49 -18.29
CA ASP A 98 -21.20 -8.33 -17.25
C ASP A 98 -22.04 -7.50 -16.26
N GLN A 99 -21.50 -6.36 -15.82
CA GLN A 99 -22.24 -5.43 -14.93
C GLN A 99 -23.48 -4.85 -15.61
N PHE A 100 -23.39 -4.52 -16.90
CA PHE A 100 -24.52 -4.04 -17.67
C PHE A 100 -25.61 -5.13 -17.78
N GLU A 101 -25.24 -6.36 -18.10
CA GLU A 101 -26.17 -7.47 -18.24
C GLU A 101 -26.84 -7.83 -16.92
N GLN A 102 -26.11 -7.83 -15.80
CA GLN A 102 -26.65 -8.09 -14.47
C GLN A 102 -27.63 -6.99 -14.01
N GLY A 103 -27.35 -5.73 -14.34
CA GLY A 103 -28.15 -4.60 -13.89
C GLY A 103 -29.34 -4.24 -14.78
N ARG A 104 -29.26 -4.43 -16.10
CA ARG A 104 -30.18 -3.85 -17.08
C ARG A 104 -30.71 -4.78 -18.18
N ALA A 105 -30.29 -6.03 -18.24
CA ALA A 105 -30.76 -7.00 -19.26
C ALA A 105 -32.30 -7.12 -19.30
N ARG A 106 -32.99 -6.74 -18.20
CA ARG A 106 -34.46 -6.76 -18.08
C ARG A 106 -35.15 -5.53 -18.68
N GLN A 107 -34.44 -4.52 -19.17
CA GLN A 107 -35.03 -3.22 -19.61
C GLN A 107 -34.92 -2.97 -21.11
N LEU A 108 -34.33 -3.87 -21.90
CA LEU A 108 -34.25 -3.72 -23.35
C LEU A 108 -35.51 -4.30 -24.00
N ALA A 109 -36.15 -3.52 -24.87
CA ALA A 109 -37.22 -4.04 -25.70
C ALA A 109 -36.67 -5.07 -26.72
N PRO A 110 -37.41 -6.10 -27.06
CA PRO A 110 -36.97 -7.08 -28.04
C PRO A 110 -36.57 -6.43 -29.38
N GLY A 111 -35.31 -6.66 -29.82
CA GLY A 111 -34.77 -6.12 -31.07
C GLY A 111 -34.04 -4.78 -30.99
N GLN A 112 -33.91 -4.17 -29.83
CA GLN A 112 -33.07 -2.98 -29.66
C GLN A 112 -31.58 -3.31 -29.64
N ASP A 113 -30.75 -2.50 -30.36
CA ASP A 113 -29.28 -2.59 -30.29
C ASP A 113 -28.81 -2.15 -28.89
N PRO A 114 -28.11 -3.00 -28.12
CA PRO A 114 -27.63 -2.64 -26.79
C PRO A 114 -26.41 -1.71 -26.79
N ARG A 115 -25.69 -1.57 -27.90
CA ARG A 115 -24.40 -0.89 -28.00
C ARG A 115 -24.37 0.58 -27.52
N PRO A 116 -25.37 1.42 -27.85
CA PRO A 116 -25.41 2.79 -27.34
C PRO A 116 -25.50 2.85 -25.81
N ARG A 117 -26.24 1.91 -25.22
CA ARG A 117 -26.42 1.85 -23.76
C ARG A 117 -25.19 1.33 -23.01
N TYR A 118 -24.37 0.46 -23.65
CA TYR A 118 -23.06 0.07 -23.08
C TYR A 118 -22.15 1.29 -22.93
N TRP A 119 -22.14 2.18 -23.93
CA TRP A 119 -21.33 3.40 -23.88
C TRP A 119 -21.81 4.38 -22.80
N GLU A 120 -23.11 4.59 -22.69
CA GLU A 120 -23.70 5.42 -21.63
C GLU A 120 -23.36 4.88 -20.24
N HIS A 121 -23.52 3.57 -20.05
CA HIS A 121 -23.18 2.92 -18.78
C HIS A 121 -21.69 3.01 -18.44
N TYR A 122 -20.83 2.75 -19.41
CA TYR A 122 -19.39 2.91 -19.24
C TYR A 122 -19.02 4.36 -18.88
N SER A 123 -19.58 5.33 -19.58
CA SER A 123 -19.31 6.76 -19.36
C SER A 123 -19.74 7.19 -17.96
N GLU A 124 -20.89 6.70 -17.50
CA GLU A 124 -21.37 6.98 -16.13
C GLU A 124 -20.49 6.30 -15.08
N PHE A 125 -20.15 5.04 -15.28
CA PHE A 125 -19.25 4.29 -14.40
C PHE A 125 -17.88 4.98 -14.29
N TYR A 126 -17.30 5.36 -15.42
CA TYR A 126 -16.03 6.10 -15.45
C TYR A 126 -16.13 7.44 -14.72
N ARG A 127 -17.23 8.18 -14.93
CA ARG A 127 -17.48 9.45 -14.24
C ARG A 127 -17.56 9.25 -12.72
N LEU A 128 -18.26 8.24 -12.26
CA LEU A 128 -18.38 7.93 -10.83
C LEU A 128 -17.03 7.55 -10.22
N LEU A 129 -16.26 6.73 -10.93
CA LEU A 129 -14.92 6.33 -10.49
C LEU A 129 -13.99 7.53 -10.37
N THR A 130 -14.02 8.44 -11.36
CA THR A 130 -13.18 9.64 -11.36
C THR A 130 -13.65 10.72 -10.38
N GLN A 131 -14.95 10.80 -10.10
CA GLN A 131 -15.48 11.73 -9.09
C GLN A 131 -15.10 11.33 -7.66
N GLN A 132 -14.95 10.05 -7.38
CA GLN A 132 -14.46 9.58 -6.08
C GLN A 132 -13.02 10.05 -5.81
N THR A 133 -12.24 10.29 -6.87
CA THR A 133 -10.86 10.78 -6.78
C THR A 133 -10.72 12.29 -6.95
N ALA A 134 -11.72 12.96 -7.54
CA ALA A 134 -11.70 14.39 -7.78
C ALA A 134 -12.14 15.16 -6.52
N GLY A 135 -11.18 15.66 -5.75
CA GLY A 135 -11.43 16.52 -4.61
C GLY A 135 -11.04 15.92 -3.25
N ASN A 136 -10.74 14.65 -3.18
CA ASN A 136 -10.10 14.01 -2.05
C ASN A 136 -8.74 13.49 -2.50
N GLU A 137 -7.72 13.60 -1.66
CA GLU A 137 -6.44 12.92 -1.85
C GLU A 137 -6.57 11.39 -1.72
N GLU A 138 -7.79 10.88 -1.70
CA GLU A 138 -8.10 9.48 -1.52
C GLU A 138 -8.06 8.73 -2.85
N MET A 139 -7.41 7.59 -2.85
CA MET A 139 -7.37 6.68 -3.99
C MET A 139 -8.70 5.96 -4.16
N PRO A 140 -9.03 5.48 -5.38
CA PRO A 140 -10.20 4.63 -5.57
C PRO A 140 -10.18 3.47 -4.58
N ARG A 141 -11.33 3.18 -3.98
CA ARG A 141 -11.44 2.15 -2.94
C ARG A 141 -10.89 0.79 -3.40
N SER A 142 -11.19 0.41 -4.63
CA SER A 142 -10.70 -0.84 -5.23
C SER A 142 -9.18 -0.88 -5.37
N PHE A 143 -8.56 0.28 -5.64
CA PHE A 143 -7.10 0.41 -5.63
C PHE A 143 -6.57 0.21 -4.22
N ALA A 144 -7.11 0.93 -3.23
CA ALA A 144 -6.65 0.90 -1.86
C ALA A 144 -6.73 -0.51 -1.26
N GLU A 145 -7.87 -1.18 -1.40
CA GLU A 145 -8.08 -2.54 -0.90
C GLU A 145 -7.10 -3.56 -1.52
N ALA A 146 -6.92 -3.52 -2.84
CA ALA A 146 -5.99 -4.42 -3.52
C ALA A 146 -4.53 -4.12 -3.17
N PHE A 147 -4.18 -2.83 -3.06
CA PHE A 147 -2.87 -2.37 -2.64
C PHE A 147 -2.53 -2.87 -1.23
N GLU A 148 -3.42 -2.62 -0.25
CA GLU A 148 -3.21 -2.99 1.16
C GLU A 148 -3.04 -4.50 1.33
N LEU A 149 -3.89 -5.27 0.67
CA LEU A 149 -3.84 -6.73 0.73
C LEU A 149 -2.49 -7.26 0.22
N GLU A 150 -2.08 -6.82 -0.96
CA GLU A 150 -0.85 -7.32 -1.59
C GLU A 150 0.40 -6.80 -0.87
N TYR A 151 0.40 -5.54 -0.43
CA TYR A 151 1.48 -4.97 0.36
C TYR A 151 1.68 -5.77 1.66
N ALA A 152 0.60 -6.05 2.40
CA ALA A 152 0.68 -6.80 3.65
C ALA A 152 1.17 -8.24 3.41
N ARG A 153 0.70 -8.89 2.35
CA ARG A 153 1.12 -10.24 1.95
C ARG A 153 2.62 -10.29 1.68
N VAL A 154 3.12 -9.41 0.81
CA VAL A 154 4.54 -9.38 0.43
C VAL A 154 5.43 -9.05 1.63
N ARG A 155 5.02 -8.09 2.46
CA ARG A 155 5.74 -7.76 3.71
C ARG A 155 5.82 -8.94 4.66
N GLY A 156 4.73 -9.71 4.77
CA GLY A 156 4.68 -10.93 5.59
C GLY A 156 5.66 -11.99 5.07
N ASP A 157 5.62 -12.27 3.78
CA ASP A 157 6.47 -13.26 3.13
C ASP A 157 7.97 -12.92 3.26
N LEU A 158 8.32 -11.64 3.08
CA LEU A 158 9.71 -11.18 3.20
C LEU A 158 10.24 -11.31 4.64
N ARG A 159 9.39 -11.04 5.64
CA ARG A 159 9.76 -11.22 7.05
C ARG A 159 9.99 -12.68 7.42
N GLN A 160 9.14 -13.60 6.95
CA GLN A 160 9.29 -15.03 7.22
C GLN A 160 10.58 -15.60 6.60
N LYS A 161 11.07 -15.03 5.51
CA LYS A 161 12.30 -15.44 4.84
C LYS A 161 13.58 -14.87 5.47
N ARG A 162 13.45 -13.97 6.46
CA ARG A 162 14.64 -13.44 7.15
C ARG A 162 15.25 -14.53 8.02
N PRO A 163 16.56 -14.80 7.89
CA PRO A 163 17.26 -15.66 8.85
C PRO A 163 17.21 -15.01 10.24
N ALA A 164 17.11 -15.85 11.27
CA ALA A 164 17.12 -15.44 12.68
C ALA A 164 18.49 -14.85 13.08
#